data_7e7117e9552b1de4baea0e0f60123503
#
_entry.id   7e7117e9552b1de4baea0e0f60123503
#
_cell.length_a   1.000
_cell.length_b   1.000
_cell.length_c   1.000
_cell.angle_alpha   90.00
_cell.angle_beta   90.00
_cell.angle_gamma   90.00
#
_symmetry.space_group_name_H-M   'P 1'
#
loop_
_entity.id
_entity.type
_entity.pdbx_description
1 polymer ?
#
loop_
_entity_poly.entity_id
_entity_poly.type
_entity_poly.pdbx_seq_one_letter_code
_entity_poly.pdbx_strand_id
1 'polypeptide(L)'
;MIVVAGEALIDLVPSSQSPSGDGPLPALLPRRGGGPYNTALALGRLGSPAAFCSRVSTDTFGEELLRGLRADGVDTSLVQRGTEPTTLAVADISPDGSAGYGFYADGTADRLFTLPAELPAAARAVSFGTCSMVLEPGASAYEALLRRSAQQGIFTALDPNIRAGLIGDPDAYRARFRAWLPHVTLLKLSEEDADWLAGAEGVAAAVKDWLAAGPAAVVLTRGGDGLSVLTPGGAEIAVPGAQVEVADTIGAGDTVNAALLHRLDAHGALSPDTLAALSPYAWRDILGFAARAAAVTCSRPGAQPPYATELVGPE
;
A
#
# COMPACT_ATOMS: atom_id res chain seq x y z
N MET A 1 7.38 -1.80 16.18
CA MET A 1 7.54 -2.45 14.86
C MET A 1 6.24 -2.36 14.10
N ILE A 2 6.31 -2.02 12.81
CA ILE A 2 5.17 -2.01 11.89
C ILE A 2 5.30 -3.22 10.97
N VAL A 3 4.30 -4.08 10.93
CA VAL A 3 4.25 -5.24 10.02
C VAL A 3 3.52 -4.83 8.75
N VAL A 4 4.08 -5.12 7.59
CA VAL A 4 3.40 -4.94 6.31
C VAL A 4 3.09 -6.31 5.73
N ALA A 5 1.80 -6.58 5.56
CA ALA A 5 1.29 -7.88 5.12
C ALA A 5 0.72 -7.78 3.70
N GLY A 6 1.24 -8.60 2.79
CA GLY A 6 0.75 -8.63 1.41
C GLY A 6 1.76 -9.13 0.40
N GLU A 7 1.49 -8.86 -0.87
CA GLU A 7 2.26 -9.36 -1.99
C GLU A 7 3.61 -8.68 -2.18
N ALA A 8 4.54 -9.43 -2.78
CA ALA A 8 5.75 -8.95 -3.42
C ALA A 8 5.84 -9.60 -4.81
N LEU A 9 6.03 -8.80 -5.83
CA LEU A 9 5.98 -9.23 -7.22
C LEU A 9 7.04 -8.52 -8.07
N ILE A 10 7.14 -8.90 -9.33
CA ILE A 10 7.98 -8.22 -10.30
C ILE A 10 7.10 -7.55 -11.35
N ASP A 11 7.26 -6.24 -11.49
CA ASP A 11 6.71 -5.47 -12.59
C ASP A 11 7.62 -5.61 -13.81
N LEU A 12 7.07 -6.05 -14.93
CA LEU A 12 7.73 -6.08 -16.23
C LEU A 12 7.28 -4.83 -17.01
N VAL A 13 8.13 -3.84 -17.09
CA VAL A 13 7.83 -2.57 -17.75
C VAL A 13 8.55 -2.45 -19.09
N PRO A 14 7.94 -1.88 -20.15
CA PRO A 14 8.59 -1.67 -21.43
C PRO A 14 9.84 -0.81 -21.28
N SER A 15 10.91 -1.20 -21.96
CA SER A 15 12.11 -0.37 -22.07
C SER A 15 11.84 0.84 -22.96
N SER A 16 12.24 2.03 -22.51
CA SER A 16 12.18 3.26 -23.33
C SER A 16 12.99 3.21 -24.63
N GLN A 17 13.86 2.20 -24.78
CA GLN A 17 14.66 1.97 -25.99
C GLN A 17 13.99 1.01 -26.97
N SER A 18 12.77 0.53 -26.67
CA SER A 18 12.05 -0.39 -27.57
C SER A 18 11.43 0.37 -28.74
N PRO A 19 11.58 -0.13 -29.99
CA PRO A 19 10.94 0.49 -31.14
C PRO A 19 9.43 0.44 -31.01
N SER A 20 8.74 1.54 -31.28
CA SER A 20 7.29 1.59 -31.44
C SER A 20 6.93 1.17 -32.88
N GLY A 21 6.06 0.17 -33.07
CA GLY A 21 5.53 -0.24 -34.37
C GLY A 21 5.49 -1.76 -34.57
N ASP A 22 5.22 -2.22 -35.80
CA ASP A 22 5.10 -3.64 -36.20
C ASP A 22 6.41 -4.46 -36.10
N GLY A 23 7.28 -4.10 -35.20
CA GLY A 23 8.56 -4.76 -34.91
C GLY A 23 8.42 -5.95 -33.94
N PRO A 24 9.56 -6.53 -33.51
CA PRO A 24 9.58 -7.55 -32.46
C PRO A 24 9.00 -6.99 -31.17
N LEU A 25 8.49 -7.88 -30.29
CA LEU A 25 7.97 -7.50 -28.97
C LEU A 25 8.97 -6.61 -28.22
N PRO A 26 8.50 -5.58 -27.49
CA PRO A 26 9.37 -4.68 -26.76
C PRO A 26 10.18 -5.44 -25.69
N ALA A 27 11.40 -5.01 -25.45
CA ALA A 27 12.17 -5.50 -24.31
C ALA A 27 11.48 -5.05 -23.01
N LEU A 28 11.29 -5.97 -22.07
CA LEU A 28 10.72 -5.70 -20.77
C LEU A 28 11.83 -5.65 -19.72
N LEU A 29 11.78 -4.64 -18.86
CA LEU A 29 12.70 -4.47 -17.75
C LEU A 29 12.02 -4.92 -16.45
N PRO A 30 12.58 -5.89 -15.71
CA PRO A 30 12.04 -6.29 -14.43
C PRO A 30 12.30 -5.21 -13.37
N ARG A 31 11.26 -4.90 -12.59
CA ARG A 31 11.30 -4.00 -11.44
C ARG A 31 10.66 -4.69 -10.24
N ARG A 32 11.22 -4.47 -9.07
CA ARG A 32 10.59 -4.92 -7.83
C ARG A 32 9.32 -4.13 -7.59
N GLY A 33 8.22 -4.80 -7.25
CA GLY A 33 6.90 -4.21 -7.11
C GLY A 33 6.01 -4.93 -6.10
N GLY A 34 4.75 -4.50 -6.06
CA GLY A 34 3.76 -4.88 -5.07
C GLY A 34 3.53 -3.75 -4.06
N GLY A 35 2.27 -3.34 -3.86
CA GLY A 35 1.95 -2.24 -2.94
C GLY A 35 2.49 -2.45 -1.54
N PRO A 36 2.23 -3.60 -0.89
CA PRO A 36 2.81 -3.92 0.42
C PRO A 36 4.33 -3.99 0.41
N TYR A 37 4.95 -4.54 -0.64
CA TYR A 37 6.41 -4.55 -0.78
C TYR A 37 6.99 -3.13 -0.78
N ASN A 38 6.42 -2.24 -1.59
CA ASN A 38 6.84 -0.84 -1.68
C ASN A 38 6.64 -0.09 -0.36
N THR A 39 5.52 -0.35 0.32
CA THR A 39 5.23 0.21 1.67
C THR A 39 6.27 -0.24 2.69
N ALA A 40 6.64 -1.53 2.71
CA ALA A 40 7.67 -2.05 3.62
C ALA A 40 9.04 -1.43 3.34
N LEU A 41 9.41 -1.33 2.07
CA LEU A 41 10.65 -0.68 1.62
C LEU A 41 10.70 0.79 2.08
N ALA A 42 9.60 1.52 1.88
CA ALA A 42 9.51 2.92 2.29
C ALA A 42 9.64 3.08 3.81
N LEU A 43 9.00 2.24 4.61
CA LEU A 43 9.15 2.24 6.07
C LEU A 43 10.60 2.01 6.51
N GLY A 44 11.30 1.04 5.89
CA GLY A 44 12.71 0.78 6.17
C GLY A 44 13.58 2.00 5.87
N ARG A 45 13.40 2.64 4.71
CA ARG A 45 14.13 3.87 4.32
C ARG A 45 13.83 5.07 5.21
N LEU A 46 12.61 5.15 5.75
CA LEU A 46 12.24 6.17 6.74
C LEU A 46 12.79 5.86 8.15
N GLY A 47 13.46 4.71 8.34
CA GLY A 47 14.04 4.32 9.63
C GLY A 47 13.04 3.73 10.63
N SER A 48 11.83 3.37 10.20
CA SER A 48 10.86 2.67 11.05
C SER A 48 11.27 1.21 11.23
N PRO A 49 11.22 0.65 12.44
CA PRO A 49 11.32 -0.81 12.62
C PRO A 49 10.16 -1.49 11.87
N ALA A 50 10.44 -2.07 10.72
CA ALA A 50 9.45 -2.70 9.84
C ALA A 50 9.74 -4.18 9.63
N ALA A 51 8.68 -5.00 9.50
CA ALA A 51 8.75 -6.40 9.12
C ALA A 51 7.81 -6.68 7.95
N PHE A 52 8.24 -7.55 7.03
CA PHE A 52 7.41 -7.95 5.89
C PHE A 52 6.81 -9.34 6.13
N CYS A 53 5.48 -9.44 6.06
CA CYS A 53 4.71 -10.64 6.29
C CYS A 53 4.04 -11.10 4.98
N SER A 54 4.62 -12.11 4.36
CA SER A 54 4.24 -12.56 3.02
C SER A 54 4.67 -14.01 2.78
N ARG A 55 4.36 -14.54 1.60
CA ARG A 55 5.03 -15.72 1.06
C ARG A 55 5.76 -15.33 -0.23
N VAL A 56 7.05 -15.66 -0.32
CA VAL A 56 7.94 -15.27 -1.42
C VAL A 56 8.60 -16.51 -2.01
N SER A 57 8.68 -16.56 -3.33
CA SER A 57 9.33 -17.63 -4.09
C SER A 57 10.81 -17.80 -3.73
N THR A 58 11.32 -19.01 -3.87
CA THR A 58 12.76 -19.33 -3.82
C THR A 58 13.45 -19.15 -5.18
N ASP A 59 12.74 -18.66 -6.19
CA ASP A 59 13.34 -18.34 -7.50
C ASP A 59 14.23 -17.08 -7.44
N THR A 60 14.89 -16.76 -8.57
CA THR A 60 15.80 -15.60 -8.65
C THR A 60 15.08 -14.29 -8.36
N PHE A 61 13.83 -14.12 -8.76
CA PHE A 61 13.06 -12.93 -8.49
C PHE A 61 12.69 -12.80 -7.00
N GLY A 62 12.29 -13.91 -6.37
CA GLY A 62 12.01 -13.93 -4.94
C GLY A 62 13.24 -13.59 -4.09
N GLU A 63 14.43 -14.10 -4.46
CA GLU A 63 15.67 -13.73 -3.78
C GLU A 63 16.00 -12.25 -3.96
N GLU A 64 15.74 -11.69 -5.14
CA GLU A 64 15.95 -10.27 -5.42
C GLU A 64 15.02 -9.38 -4.59
N LEU A 65 13.75 -9.77 -4.45
CA LEU A 65 12.78 -9.08 -3.60
C LEU A 65 13.26 -9.04 -2.14
N LEU A 66 13.67 -10.19 -1.59
CA LEU A 66 14.16 -10.25 -0.21
C LEU A 66 15.47 -9.48 -0.01
N ARG A 67 16.37 -9.52 -1.00
CA ARG A 67 17.60 -8.73 -0.96
C ARG A 67 17.31 -7.24 -0.88
N GLY A 68 16.31 -6.75 -1.62
CA GLY A 68 15.88 -5.35 -1.56
C GLY A 68 15.36 -4.95 -0.19
N LEU A 69 14.47 -5.74 0.41
CA LEU A 69 13.92 -5.46 1.74
C LEU A 69 15.04 -5.43 2.81
N ARG A 70 15.93 -6.42 2.81
CA ARG A 70 17.04 -6.50 3.77
C ARG A 70 18.03 -5.35 3.64
N ALA A 71 18.28 -4.89 2.41
CA ALA A 71 19.19 -3.75 2.16
C ALA A 71 18.67 -2.45 2.80
N ASP A 72 17.34 -2.29 2.88
CA ASP A 72 16.70 -1.14 3.51
C ASP A 72 16.24 -1.43 4.97
N GLY A 73 16.79 -2.48 5.61
CA GLY A 73 16.62 -2.77 7.04
C GLY A 73 15.27 -3.38 7.42
N VAL A 74 14.48 -3.89 6.46
CA VAL A 74 13.20 -4.55 6.74
C VAL A 74 13.45 -5.99 7.22
N ASP A 75 12.85 -6.35 8.36
CA ASP A 75 12.87 -7.72 8.87
C ASP A 75 12.06 -8.66 7.97
N THR A 76 12.69 -9.73 7.51
CA THR A 76 12.09 -10.75 6.63
C THR A 76 11.79 -12.07 7.37
N SER A 77 11.82 -12.08 8.70
CA SER A 77 11.59 -13.30 9.49
C SER A 77 10.15 -13.85 9.39
N LEU A 78 9.19 -12.99 9.03
CA LEU A 78 7.79 -13.36 8.79
C LEU A 78 7.51 -13.81 7.34
N VAL A 79 8.54 -13.87 6.50
CA VAL A 79 8.38 -14.31 5.12
C VAL A 79 8.40 -15.82 5.03
N GLN A 80 7.28 -16.39 4.60
CA GLN A 80 7.18 -17.80 4.19
C GLN A 80 7.88 -18.00 2.85
N ARG A 81 8.47 -19.17 2.65
CA ARG A 81 9.18 -19.50 1.41
C ARG A 81 8.51 -20.66 0.70
N GLY A 82 8.45 -20.59 -0.62
CA GLY A 82 7.89 -21.64 -1.47
C GLY A 82 8.63 -21.77 -2.79
N THR A 83 8.47 -22.91 -3.47
CA THR A 83 9.07 -23.18 -4.79
C THR A 83 8.18 -22.70 -5.94
N GLU A 84 6.98 -22.25 -5.64
CA GLU A 84 6.06 -21.69 -6.61
C GLU A 84 6.66 -20.41 -7.21
N PRO A 85 6.36 -20.05 -8.48
CA PRO A 85 6.99 -18.91 -9.14
C PRO A 85 6.60 -17.57 -8.47
N THR A 86 7.45 -16.57 -8.66
CA THR A 86 7.12 -15.17 -8.31
C THR A 86 6.01 -14.66 -9.22
N THR A 87 5.05 -13.92 -8.67
CA THR A 87 4.02 -13.18 -9.44
C THR A 87 4.67 -12.14 -10.35
N LEU A 88 4.19 -12.08 -11.60
CA LEU A 88 4.60 -11.06 -12.56
C LEU A 88 3.41 -10.16 -12.90
N ALA A 89 3.63 -8.85 -12.89
CA ALA A 89 2.72 -7.86 -13.44
C ALA A 89 3.36 -7.28 -14.71
N VAL A 90 2.71 -7.46 -15.85
CA VAL A 90 3.20 -6.98 -17.14
C VAL A 90 2.47 -5.70 -17.47
N ALA A 91 3.20 -4.58 -17.58
CA ALA A 91 2.61 -3.34 -18.03
C ALA A 91 2.26 -3.46 -19.52
N ASP A 92 0.98 -3.26 -19.83
CA ASP A 92 0.44 -3.17 -21.19
C ASP A 92 0.17 -1.69 -21.49
N ILE A 93 0.82 -1.18 -22.51
CA ILE A 93 0.59 0.18 -22.97
C ILE A 93 -0.37 0.08 -24.16
N SER A 94 -1.62 0.41 -23.91
CA SER A 94 -2.65 0.48 -24.96
C SER A 94 -2.28 1.52 -26.04
N PRO A 95 -2.77 1.38 -27.28
CA PRO A 95 -2.49 2.33 -28.36
C PRO A 95 -2.90 3.78 -28.08
N ASP A 96 -3.81 4.00 -27.13
CA ASP A 96 -4.24 5.32 -26.65
C ASP A 96 -3.34 5.90 -25.56
N GLY A 97 -2.26 5.18 -25.17
CA GLY A 97 -1.33 5.59 -24.12
C GLY A 97 -1.78 5.26 -22.69
N SER A 98 -2.95 4.62 -22.52
CA SER A 98 -3.37 4.14 -21.20
C SER A 98 -2.52 2.94 -20.77
N ALA A 99 -2.02 2.94 -19.51
CA ALA A 99 -1.29 1.83 -18.94
C ALA A 99 -2.26 0.84 -18.30
N GLY A 100 -2.30 -0.39 -18.83
CA GLY A 100 -2.94 -1.53 -18.20
C GLY A 100 -1.90 -2.44 -17.55
N TYR A 101 -2.35 -3.37 -16.72
CA TYR A 101 -1.50 -4.43 -16.16
C TYR A 101 -2.13 -5.79 -16.39
N GLY A 102 -1.38 -6.69 -17.04
CA GLY A 102 -1.67 -8.11 -17.07
C GLY A 102 -0.98 -8.82 -15.91
N PHE A 103 -1.74 -9.55 -15.08
CA PHE A 103 -1.17 -10.28 -13.95
C PHE A 103 -1.03 -11.77 -14.25
N TYR A 104 0.19 -12.29 -14.09
CA TYR A 104 0.51 -13.70 -14.13
C TYR A 104 0.65 -14.19 -12.69
N ALA A 105 -0.48 -14.46 -12.05
CA ALA A 105 -0.57 -14.73 -10.62
C ALA A 105 -1.07 -16.14 -10.30
N ASP A 106 -1.42 -16.97 -11.28
CA ASP A 106 -1.94 -18.31 -11.01
C ASP A 106 -0.85 -19.25 -10.51
N GLY A 107 -1.08 -19.82 -9.30
CA GLY A 107 -0.15 -20.74 -8.67
C GLY A 107 1.15 -20.10 -8.18
N THR A 108 1.19 -18.79 -8.03
CA THR A 108 2.37 -18.05 -7.55
C THR A 108 2.49 -18.07 -6.02
N ALA A 109 3.71 -17.81 -5.52
CA ALA A 109 4.04 -17.99 -4.11
C ALA A 109 3.21 -17.08 -3.18
N ASP A 110 3.05 -15.80 -3.50
CA ASP A 110 2.33 -14.82 -2.68
C ASP A 110 0.84 -15.16 -2.51
N ARG A 111 0.21 -15.78 -3.50
CA ARG A 111 -1.17 -16.28 -3.41
C ARG A 111 -1.34 -17.46 -2.45
N LEU A 112 -0.27 -18.14 -2.11
CA LEU A 112 -0.28 -19.30 -1.22
C LEU A 112 0.16 -18.95 0.21
N PHE A 113 0.12 -17.67 0.55
CA PHE A 113 0.33 -17.21 1.91
C PHE A 113 -0.63 -17.90 2.88
N THR A 114 -0.13 -18.30 4.02
CA THR A 114 -0.92 -18.91 5.10
C THR A 114 -0.83 -18.07 6.35
N LEU A 115 -1.89 -18.07 7.15
CA LEU A 115 -1.94 -17.31 8.39
C LEU A 115 -0.78 -17.73 9.31
N PRO A 116 0.14 -16.82 9.70
CA PRO A 116 1.22 -17.16 10.65
C PRO A 116 0.65 -17.48 12.02
N ALA A 117 1.34 -18.33 12.78
CA ALA A 117 0.89 -18.71 14.13
C ALA A 117 0.72 -17.47 15.02
N GLU A 118 1.71 -16.61 15.03
CA GLU A 118 1.74 -15.37 15.84
C GLU A 118 2.51 -14.27 15.09
N LEU A 119 2.24 -13.04 15.49
CA LEU A 119 3.06 -11.88 15.14
C LEU A 119 4.10 -11.65 16.27
N PRO A 120 5.24 -11.00 15.96
CA PRO A 120 6.20 -10.61 16.99
C PRO A 120 5.53 -9.77 18.09
N ALA A 121 5.90 -9.98 19.34
CA ALA A 121 5.37 -9.20 20.48
C ALA A 121 5.61 -7.68 20.35
N ALA A 122 6.60 -7.29 19.54
CA ALA A 122 6.90 -5.89 19.21
C ALA A 122 5.99 -5.31 18.11
N ALA A 123 5.09 -6.10 17.50
CA ALA A 123 4.17 -5.61 16.47
C ALA A 123 3.14 -4.65 17.09
N ARG A 124 3.16 -3.40 16.64
CA ARG A 124 2.24 -2.34 17.10
C ARG A 124 1.22 -1.97 16.03
N ALA A 125 1.55 -2.20 14.78
CA ALA A 125 0.66 -1.96 13.64
C ALA A 125 0.84 -3.05 12.59
N VAL A 126 -0.24 -3.34 11.86
CA VAL A 126 -0.22 -4.17 10.64
C VAL A 126 -0.90 -3.40 9.52
N SER A 127 -0.22 -3.31 8.37
CA SER A 127 -0.75 -2.71 7.14
C SER A 127 -1.11 -3.79 6.13
N PHE A 128 -2.27 -3.64 5.50
CA PHE A 128 -2.84 -4.56 4.51
C PHE A 128 -3.23 -3.80 3.24
N GLY A 129 -3.36 -4.53 2.13
CA GLY A 129 -3.95 -3.94 0.94
C GLY A 129 -3.61 -4.66 -0.37
N THR A 130 -4.08 -4.05 -1.45
CA THR A 130 -3.80 -4.40 -2.85
C THR A 130 -4.25 -5.82 -3.24
N CYS A 131 -3.53 -6.47 -4.14
CA CYS A 131 -3.86 -7.77 -4.72
C CYS A 131 -3.97 -8.89 -3.68
N SER A 132 -3.23 -8.78 -2.58
CA SER A 132 -3.24 -9.75 -1.48
C SER A 132 -4.60 -9.84 -0.76
N MET A 133 -5.41 -8.80 -0.83
CA MET A 133 -6.78 -8.83 -0.28
C MET A 133 -7.83 -9.33 -1.31
N VAL A 134 -7.40 -9.65 -2.54
CA VAL A 134 -8.27 -10.08 -3.65
C VAL A 134 -8.02 -11.54 -4.01
N LEU A 135 -6.75 -11.91 -4.17
CA LEU A 135 -6.35 -13.17 -4.81
C LEU A 135 -6.35 -14.34 -3.83
N GLU A 136 -7.30 -15.25 -4.01
CA GLU A 136 -7.41 -16.48 -3.22
C GLU A 136 -6.35 -17.53 -3.62
N PRO A 137 -5.93 -18.44 -2.69
CA PRO A 137 -6.40 -18.59 -1.29
C PRO A 137 -5.75 -17.64 -0.27
N GLY A 138 -4.71 -16.89 -0.65
CA GLY A 138 -3.98 -15.98 0.22
C GLY A 138 -4.86 -14.89 0.82
N ALA A 139 -5.81 -14.35 0.05
CA ALA A 139 -6.69 -13.28 0.50
C ALA A 139 -7.48 -13.65 1.76
N SER A 140 -7.98 -14.88 1.85
CA SER A 140 -8.63 -15.39 3.07
C SER A 140 -7.67 -15.44 4.27
N ALA A 141 -6.38 -15.75 4.07
CA ALA A 141 -5.39 -15.76 5.14
C ALA A 141 -5.02 -14.34 5.60
N TYR A 142 -4.90 -13.38 4.68
CA TYR A 142 -4.69 -11.97 5.02
C TYR A 142 -5.91 -11.38 5.73
N GLU A 143 -7.12 -11.71 5.32
CA GLU A 143 -8.35 -11.32 6.02
C GLU A 143 -8.38 -11.88 7.45
N ALA A 144 -8.02 -13.15 7.64
CA ALA A 144 -7.93 -13.75 8.97
C ALA A 144 -6.87 -13.05 9.84
N LEU A 145 -5.74 -12.65 9.25
CA LEU A 145 -4.69 -11.89 9.94
C LEU A 145 -5.20 -10.49 10.34
N LEU A 146 -5.93 -9.79 9.48
CA LEU A 146 -6.55 -8.49 9.78
C LEU A 146 -7.49 -8.62 10.99
N ARG A 147 -8.43 -9.56 10.95
CA ARG A 147 -9.40 -9.80 12.03
C ARG A 147 -8.70 -10.13 13.35
N ARG A 148 -7.70 -11.02 13.32
CA ARG A 148 -6.93 -11.41 14.49
C ARG A 148 -6.14 -10.23 15.06
N SER A 149 -5.49 -9.43 14.22
CA SER A 149 -4.73 -8.25 14.65
C SER A 149 -5.63 -7.24 15.36
N ALA A 150 -6.80 -6.95 14.81
CA ALA A 150 -7.79 -6.07 15.45
C ALA A 150 -8.28 -6.63 16.80
N GLN A 151 -8.57 -7.93 16.88
CA GLN A 151 -8.97 -8.59 18.13
C GLN A 151 -7.90 -8.54 19.22
N GLN A 152 -6.63 -8.51 18.83
CA GLN A 152 -5.47 -8.37 19.73
C GLN A 152 -5.17 -6.92 20.10
N GLY A 153 -5.95 -5.95 19.62
CA GLY A 153 -5.72 -4.52 19.85
C GLY A 153 -4.52 -3.94 19.10
N ILE A 154 -4.01 -4.65 18.08
CA ILE A 154 -2.94 -4.15 17.22
C ILE A 154 -3.56 -3.16 16.23
N PHE A 155 -2.92 -2.01 16.03
CA PHE A 155 -3.34 -1.01 15.04
C PHE A 155 -3.37 -1.62 13.65
N THR A 156 -4.47 -1.45 12.92
CA THR A 156 -4.65 -1.98 11.56
C THR A 156 -4.82 -0.85 10.57
N ALA A 157 -4.03 -0.88 9.50
CA ALA A 157 -4.16 0.03 8.37
C ALA A 157 -4.56 -0.76 7.12
N LEU A 158 -5.47 -0.21 6.31
CA LEU A 158 -5.90 -0.79 5.05
C LEU A 158 -5.75 0.24 3.93
N ASP A 159 -5.07 -0.14 2.87
CA ASP A 159 -5.03 0.55 1.57
C ASP A 159 -5.57 -0.41 0.50
N PRO A 160 -6.86 -0.37 0.14
CA PRO A 160 -7.44 -1.28 -0.83
C PRO A 160 -6.70 -1.26 -2.17
N ASN A 161 -6.24 -0.08 -2.59
CA ASN A 161 -5.42 0.14 -3.78
C ASN A 161 -5.95 -0.69 -4.97
N ILE A 162 -7.18 -0.38 -5.37
CA ILE A 162 -8.04 -1.18 -6.23
C ILE A 162 -7.37 -1.51 -7.57
N ARG A 163 -7.45 -2.78 -7.93
CA ARG A 163 -7.07 -3.29 -9.25
C ARG A 163 -8.30 -3.95 -9.87
N ALA A 164 -9.19 -3.13 -10.45
CA ALA A 164 -10.49 -3.58 -10.97
C ALA A 164 -10.38 -4.79 -11.90
N GLY A 165 -9.30 -4.89 -12.70
CA GLY A 165 -9.05 -6.02 -13.57
C GLY A 165 -8.81 -7.37 -12.86
N LEU A 166 -8.52 -7.37 -11.56
CA LEU A 166 -8.39 -8.59 -10.74
C LEU A 166 -9.68 -8.95 -9.99
N ILE A 167 -10.67 -8.07 -10.00
CA ILE A 167 -11.92 -8.21 -9.24
C ILE A 167 -13.01 -8.72 -10.18
N GLY A 168 -13.28 -10.02 -10.14
CA GLY A 168 -14.27 -10.66 -11.02
C GLY A 168 -15.72 -10.25 -10.70
N ASP A 169 -16.04 -9.95 -9.44
CA ASP A 169 -17.36 -9.50 -8.99
C ASP A 169 -17.20 -8.25 -8.10
N PRO A 170 -17.44 -7.05 -8.65
CA PRO A 170 -17.32 -5.78 -7.92
C PRO A 170 -18.24 -5.69 -6.69
N ASP A 171 -19.45 -6.23 -6.75
CA ASP A 171 -20.41 -6.12 -5.66
C ASP A 171 -20.04 -7.07 -4.50
N ALA A 172 -19.59 -8.28 -4.81
CA ALA A 172 -19.02 -9.18 -3.83
C ALA A 172 -17.79 -8.59 -3.15
N TYR A 173 -16.90 -7.92 -3.91
CA TYR A 173 -15.74 -7.24 -3.34
C TYR A 173 -16.14 -6.09 -2.43
N ARG A 174 -17.08 -5.22 -2.84
CA ARG A 174 -17.62 -4.14 -2.00
C ARG A 174 -18.22 -4.65 -0.71
N ALA A 175 -18.97 -5.76 -0.78
CA ALA A 175 -19.53 -6.40 0.43
C ALA A 175 -18.43 -6.91 1.36
N ARG A 176 -17.38 -7.53 0.81
CA ARG A 176 -16.20 -8.00 1.54
C ARG A 176 -15.41 -6.84 2.16
N PHE A 177 -15.19 -5.76 1.41
CA PHE A 177 -14.59 -4.52 1.91
C PHE A 177 -15.36 -3.95 3.11
N ARG A 178 -16.69 -3.85 3.02
CA ARG A 178 -17.53 -3.39 4.15
C ARG A 178 -17.39 -4.30 5.38
N ALA A 179 -17.20 -5.61 5.19
CA ALA A 179 -16.99 -6.56 6.28
C ALA A 179 -15.60 -6.44 6.94
N TRP A 180 -14.62 -5.80 6.29
CA TRP A 180 -13.31 -5.51 6.88
C TRP A 180 -13.32 -4.27 7.76
N LEU A 181 -14.15 -3.27 7.47
CA LEU A 181 -14.15 -1.95 8.14
C LEU A 181 -14.18 -2.01 9.67
N PRO A 182 -14.98 -2.90 10.33
CA PRO A 182 -14.95 -3.03 11.78
C PRO A 182 -13.60 -3.47 12.37
N HIS A 183 -12.69 -3.93 11.52
CA HIS A 183 -11.36 -4.41 11.89
C HIS A 183 -10.23 -3.46 11.43
N VAL A 184 -10.59 -2.32 10.85
CA VAL A 184 -9.64 -1.33 10.30
C VAL A 184 -9.62 -0.09 11.18
N THR A 185 -8.43 0.31 11.65
CA THR A 185 -8.25 1.54 12.44
C THR A 185 -8.00 2.75 11.53
N LEU A 186 -7.14 2.58 10.52
CA LEU A 186 -6.84 3.60 9.51
C LEU A 186 -7.19 3.08 8.12
N LEU A 187 -8.10 3.76 7.44
CA LEU A 187 -8.39 3.50 6.03
C LEU A 187 -7.72 4.58 5.18
N LYS A 188 -6.87 4.19 4.24
CA LYS A 188 -6.26 5.10 3.26
C LYS A 188 -6.70 4.68 1.86
N LEU A 189 -7.10 5.64 1.05
CA LEU A 189 -7.63 5.44 -0.30
C LEU A 189 -7.11 6.52 -1.24
N SER A 190 -6.96 6.22 -2.52
CA SER A 190 -7.02 7.26 -3.55
C SER A 190 -8.47 7.72 -3.77
N GLU A 191 -8.66 8.89 -4.34
CA GLU A 191 -10.01 9.36 -4.72
C GLU A 191 -10.65 8.43 -5.74
N GLU A 192 -9.87 7.87 -6.67
CA GLU A 192 -10.32 6.87 -7.65
C GLU A 192 -10.79 5.58 -6.97
N ASP A 193 -10.03 5.06 -5.99
CA ASP A 193 -10.43 3.87 -5.23
C ASP A 193 -11.69 4.15 -4.42
N ALA A 194 -11.77 5.34 -3.82
CA ALA A 194 -12.95 5.75 -3.05
C ALA A 194 -14.19 5.83 -3.93
N ASP A 195 -14.08 6.39 -5.12
CA ASP A 195 -15.18 6.48 -6.10
C ASP A 195 -15.62 5.07 -6.56
N TRP A 196 -14.66 4.22 -6.89
CA TRP A 196 -14.96 2.83 -7.27
C TRP A 196 -15.67 2.04 -6.16
N LEU A 197 -15.27 2.21 -4.89
CA LEU A 197 -15.87 1.55 -3.74
C LEU A 197 -17.24 2.13 -3.37
N ALA A 198 -17.40 3.45 -3.47
CA ALA A 198 -18.66 4.15 -3.19
C ALA A 198 -19.74 3.82 -4.22
N GLY A 199 -19.36 3.64 -5.48
CA GLY A 199 -20.31 3.40 -6.56
C GLY A 199 -21.33 4.53 -6.69
N ALA A 200 -22.62 4.21 -6.70
CA ALA A 200 -23.68 5.19 -6.90
C ALA A 200 -23.93 6.13 -5.69
N GLU A 201 -23.41 5.80 -4.50
CA GLU A 201 -23.63 6.61 -3.27
C GLU A 201 -22.81 7.91 -3.28
N GLY A 202 -21.70 7.92 -4.01
CA GLY A 202 -20.74 9.00 -4.03
C GLY A 202 -19.82 9.03 -2.78
N VAL A 203 -18.59 9.50 -2.99
CA VAL A 203 -17.50 9.41 -1.99
C VAL A 203 -17.85 10.05 -0.65
N ALA A 204 -18.49 11.23 -0.66
CA ALA A 204 -18.76 11.97 0.57
C ALA A 204 -19.75 11.25 1.52
N ALA A 205 -20.73 10.53 0.96
CA ALA A 205 -21.66 9.71 1.75
C ALA A 205 -20.96 8.44 2.22
N ALA A 206 -20.30 7.74 1.30
CA ALA A 206 -19.60 6.49 1.59
C ALA A 206 -18.54 6.63 2.68
N VAL A 207 -17.76 7.71 2.69
CA VAL A 207 -16.73 7.95 3.73
C VAL A 207 -17.36 8.10 5.13
N LYS A 208 -18.53 8.73 5.24
CA LYS A 208 -19.26 8.82 6.53
C LYS A 208 -19.70 7.45 7.01
N ASP A 209 -20.21 6.63 6.10
CA ASP A 209 -20.65 5.28 6.41
C ASP A 209 -19.45 4.38 6.78
N TRP A 210 -18.33 4.54 6.09
CA TRP A 210 -17.09 3.81 6.43
C TRP A 210 -16.57 4.20 7.80
N LEU A 211 -16.52 5.49 8.15
CA LEU A 211 -16.15 5.95 9.48
C LEU A 211 -17.11 5.42 10.57
N ALA A 212 -18.39 5.38 10.28
CA ALA A 212 -19.39 4.81 11.21
C ALA A 212 -19.24 3.29 11.38
N ALA A 213 -18.66 2.60 10.39
CA ALA A 213 -18.47 1.15 10.38
C ALA A 213 -17.24 0.68 11.17
N GLY A 214 -16.23 1.54 11.43
CA GLY A 214 -15.05 1.10 12.19
C GLY A 214 -13.84 2.03 12.18
N PRO A 215 -13.36 2.52 11.05
CA PRO A 215 -12.15 3.32 11.00
C PRO A 215 -12.20 4.57 11.88
N ALA A 216 -11.14 4.80 12.65
CA ALA A 216 -10.97 6.02 13.42
C ALA A 216 -10.51 7.21 12.55
N ALA A 217 -9.98 6.95 11.37
CA ALA A 217 -9.66 7.95 10.36
C ALA A 217 -9.72 7.36 8.94
N VAL A 218 -10.14 8.19 7.98
CA VAL A 218 -10.07 7.92 6.54
C VAL A 218 -9.17 8.97 5.90
N VAL A 219 -8.11 8.55 5.24
CA VAL A 219 -7.19 9.42 4.48
C VAL A 219 -7.48 9.25 3.00
N LEU A 220 -7.74 10.37 2.32
CA LEU A 220 -7.92 10.42 0.86
C LEU A 220 -6.70 11.08 0.21
N THR A 221 -6.18 10.47 -0.85
CA THR A 221 -5.11 11.03 -1.68
C THR A 221 -5.68 11.49 -3.02
N ARG A 222 -5.30 12.71 -3.47
CA ARG A 222 -5.79 13.37 -4.68
C ARG A 222 -4.63 13.73 -5.62
N GLY A 223 -3.63 12.88 -5.72
CA GLY A 223 -2.46 13.13 -6.56
C GLY A 223 -1.81 14.48 -6.24
N GLY A 224 -1.67 15.33 -7.27
CA GLY A 224 -1.09 16.68 -7.14
C GLY A 224 -1.89 17.64 -6.26
N ASP A 225 -3.18 17.40 -6.04
CA ASP A 225 -4.05 18.23 -5.20
C ASP A 225 -3.85 17.96 -3.70
N GLY A 226 -3.11 16.90 -3.36
CA GLY A 226 -2.67 16.63 -2.00
C GLY A 226 -3.44 15.53 -1.28
N LEU A 227 -3.55 15.68 0.05
CA LEU A 227 -4.15 14.68 0.92
C LEU A 227 -5.14 15.34 1.90
N SER A 228 -6.17 14.59 2.26
CA SER A 228 -7.04 14.97 3.38
C SER A 228 -7.30 13.80 4.31
N VAL A 229 -7.62 14.10 5.57
CA VAL A 229 -8.10 13.14 6.55
C VAL A 229 -9.46 13.55 7.06
N LEU A 230 -10.35 12.57 7.17
CA LEU A 230 -11.65 12.69 7.82
C LEU A 230 -11.67 11.80 9.05
N THR A 231 -12.25 12.30 10.13
CA THR A 231 -12.41 11.58 11.40
C THR A 231 -13.89 11.54 11.81
N PRO A 232 -14.31 10.65 12.73
CA PRO A 232 -15.70 10.57 13.19
C PRO A 232 -16.26 11.88 13.75
N GLY A 233 -15.40 12.81 14.19
CA GLY A 233 -15.80 14.16 14.64
C GLY A 233 -16.22 15.12 13.52
N GLY A 234 -16.18 14.68 12.25
CA GLY A 234 -16.63 15.43 11.09
C GLY A 234 -15.66 16.53 10.60
N ALA A 235 -14.49 16.68 11.23
CA ALA A 235 -13.48 17.61 10.78
C ALA A 235 -12.68 17.01 9.62
N GLU A 236 -12.71 17.66 8.46
CA GLU A 236 -11.77 17.38 7.38
C GLU A 236 -10.54 18.30 7.55
N ILE A 237 -9.35 17.69 7.49
CA ILE A 237 -8.07 18.39 7.52
C ILE A 237 -7.36 18.06 6.23
N ALA A 238 -7.04 19.06 5.43
CA ALA A 238 -6.38 18.90 4.15
C ALA A 238 -5.02 19.60 4.13
N VAL A 239 -4.11 19.05 3.32
CA VAL A 239 -2.83 19.65 2.96
C VAL A 239 -2.66 19.59 1.45
N PRO A 240 -2.05 20.61 0.81
CA PRO A 240 -1.76 20.58 -0.62
C PRO A 240 -0.70 19.54 -0.94
N GLY A 241 -0.68 19.09 -2.20
CA GLY A 241 0.43 18.29 -2.73
C GLY A 241 1.72 19.09 -2.77
N ALA A 242 2.84 18.44 -2.53
CA ALA A 242 4.14 19.06 -2.71
C ALA A 242 4.46 19.16 -4.21
N GLN A 243 4.90 20.35 -4.65
CA GLN A 243 5.20 20.61 -6.06
C GLN A 243 6.49 19.87 -6.47
N VAL A 244 6.43 19.14 -7.55
CA VAL A 244 7.57 18.38 -8.10
C VAL A 244 7.39 18.20 -9.61
N GLU A 245 8.50 18.08 -10.33
CA GLU A 245 8.48 17.58 -11.70
C GLU A 245 8.27 16.07 -11.66
N VAL A 246 7.14 15.63 -12.21
CA VAL A 246 6.72 14.22 -12.15
C VAL A 246 7.46 13.41 -13.21
N ALA A 247 8.28 12.47 -12.78
CA ALA A 247 8.92 11.47 -13.64
C ALA A 247 8.09 10.18 -13.73
N ASP A 248 7.46 9.75 -12.61
CA ASP A 248 6.65 8.55 -12.51
C ASP A 248 5.72 8.65 -11.29
N THR A 249 4.58 8.00 -11.29
CA THR A 249 3.65 7.96 -10.15
C THR A 249 3.61 6.62 -9.44
N ILE A 250 4.35 5.62 -9.94
CA ILE A 250 4.40 4.27 -9.36
C ILE A 250 4.95 4.35 -7.92
N GLY A 251 4.24 3.71 -6.99
CA GLY A 251 4.64 3.64 -5.58
C GLY A 251 4.40 4.92 -4.76
N ALA A 252 3.81 5.98 -5.34
CA ALA A 252 3.47 7.20 -4.59
C ALA A 252 2.46 6.90 -3.48
N GLY A 253 1.39 6.16 -3.77
CA GLY A 253 0.39 5.72 -2.80
C GLY A 253 0.97 4.86 -1.68
N ASP A 254 1.89 3.96 -2.03
CA ASP A 254 2.59 3.08 -1.09
C ASP A 254 3.52 3.89 -0.17
N THR A 255 4.18 4.92 -0.73
CA THR A 255 5.01 5.87 0.03
C THR A 255 4.15 6.70 0.98
N VAL A 256 2.97 7.18 0.56
CA VAL A 256 2.01 7.86 1.46
C VAL A 256 1.63 6.94 2.61
N ASN A 257 1.26 5.69 2.34
CA ASN A 257 0.87 4.73 3.37
C ASN A 257 2.00 4.51 4.40
N ALA A 258 3.22 4.31 3.94
CA ALA A 258 4.40 4.17 4.80
C ALA A 258 4.68 5.43 5.63
N ALA A 259 4.62 6.61 5.00
CA ALA A 259 4.87 7.89 5.65
C ALA A 259 3.82 8.21 6.72
N LEU A 260 2.55 7.89 6.48
CA LEU A 260 1.48 7.99 7.47
C LEU A 260 1.78 7.12 8.68
N LEU A 261 2.09 5.84 8.47
CA LEU A 261 2.39 4.90 9.56
C LEU A 261 3.65 5.32 10.35
N HIS A 262 4.70 5.75 9.66
CA HIS A 262 5.92 6.27 10.26
C HIS A 262 5.63 7.48 11.17
N ARG A 263 4.87 8.46 10.69
CA ARG A 263 4.56 9.67 11.47
C ARG A 263 3.55 9.40 12.59
N LEU A 264 2.57 8.54 12.37
CA LEU A 264 1.64 8.11 13.42
C LEU A 264 2.39 7.42 14.56
N ASP A 265 3.37 6.56 14.26
CA ASP A 265 4.23 5.94 15.29
C ASP A 265 5.05 6.98 16.06
N ALA A 266 5.64 7.95 15.37
CA ALA A 266 6.39 9.06 15.98
C ALA A 266 5.51 9.94 16.88
N HIS A 267 4.23 10.12 16.56
CA HIS A 267 3.25 10.83 17.39
C HIS A 267 2.64 9.95 18.51
N GLY A 268 3.02 8.67 18.62
CA GLY A 268 2.41 7.73 19.58
C GLY A 268 0.96 7.40 19.27
N ALA A 269 0.52 7.57 18.02
CA ALA A 269 -0.87 7.50 17.58
C ALA A 269 -1.25 6.14 16.94
N LEU A 270 -0.62 5.04 17.36
CA LEU A 270 -0.93 3.70 16.88
C LEU A 270 -1.94 2.98 17.79
N SER A 271 -3.07 3.64 18.05
CA SER A 271 -4.28 3.02 18.61
C SER A 271 -5.50 3.86 18.21
N PRO A 272 -6.73 3.31 18.23
CA PRO A 272 -7.94 4.09 17.91
C PRO A 272 -8.08 5.35 18.76
N ASP A 273 -7.86 5.24 20.07
CA ASP A 273 -8.01 6.36 21.01
C ASP A 273 -6.98 7.46 20.77
N THR A 274 -5.69 7.08 20.60
CA THR A 274 -4.63 8.07 20.35
C THR A 274 -4.74 8.69 18.96
N LEU A 275 -5.22 7.95 17.96
CA LEU A 275 -5.50 8.47 16.62
C LEU A 275 -6.64 9.49 16.66
N ALA A 276 -7.74 9.19 17.37
CA ALA A 276 -8.88 10.09 17.53
C ALA A 276 -8.52 11.37 18.33
N ALA A 277 -7.51 11.30 19.19
CA ALA A 277 -7.05 12.42 20.00
C ALA A 277 -6.06 13.36 19.27
N LEU A 278 -5.66 13.03 18.05
CA LEU A 278 -4.74 13.88 17.29
C LEU A 278 -5.34 15.25 16.99
N SER A 279 -4.58 16.31 17.32
CA SER A 279 -4.97 17.68 17.00
C SER A 279 -4.91 17.95 15.48
N PRO A 280 -5.63 18.98 15.00
CA PRO A 280 -5.50 19.42 13.60
C PRO A 280 -4.07 19.78 13.20
N TYR A 281 -3.26 20.27 14.14
CA TYR A 281 -1.85 20.57 13.91
C TYR A 281 -1.03 19.29 13.68
N ALA A 282 -1.22 18.26 14.52
CA ALA A 282 -0.55 16.98 14.36
C ALA A 282 -0.94 16.30 13.04
N TRP A 283 -2.21 16.35 12.65
CA TRP A 283 -2.65 15.86 11.37
C TRP A 283 -2.00 16.57 10.17
N ARG A 284 -1.89 17.91 10.23
CA ARG A 284 -1.19 18.66 9.17
C ARG A 284 0.28 18.29 9.06
N ASP A 285 0.96 18.04 10.18
CA ASP A 285 2.33 17.54 10.17
C ASP A 285 2.43 16.17 9.53
N ILE A 286 1.57 15.22 9.92
CA ILE A 286 1.54 13.85 9.38
C ILE A 286 1.28 13.86 7.88
N LEU A 287 0.21 14.54 7.45
CA LEU A 287 -0.18 14.61 6.03
C LEU A 287 0.87 15.37 5.20
N GLY A 288 1.41 16.48 5.72
CA GLY A 288 2.44 17.26 5.05
C GLY A 288 3.74 16.48 4.85
N PHE A 289 4.13 15.66 5.83
CA PHE A 289 5.25 14.75 5.69
C PHE A 289 4.99 13.70 4.61
N ALA A 290 3.80 13.09 4.61
CA ALA A 290 3.42 12.10 3.61
C ALA A 290 3.37 12.69 2.19
N ALA A 291 2.87 13.92 2.04
CA ALA A 291 2.87 14.63 0.75
C ALA A 291 4.29 14.87 0.21
N ARG A 292 5.23 15.31 1.07
CA ARG A 292 6.64 15.49 0.68
C ARG A 292 7.31 14.17 0.30
N ALA A 293 7.07 13.10 1.07
CA ALA A 293 7.63 11.80 0.77
C ALA A 293 7.14 11.26 -0.59
N ALA A 294 5.84 11.38 -0.87
CA ALA A 294 5.25 11.00 -2.14
C ALA A 294 5.81 11.82 -3.31
N ALA A 295 6.00 13.15 -3.14
CA ALA A 295 6.58 14.00 -4.17
C ALA A 295 8.00 13.57 -4.54
N VAL A 296 8.86 13.21 -3.55
CA VAL A 296 10.19 12.66 -3.83
C VAL A 296 10.09 11.35 -4.62
N THR A 297 9.15 10.46 -4.28
CA THR A 297 8.90 9.24 -5.06
C THR A 297 8.51 9.58 -6.50
N CYS A 298 7.57 10.51 -6.69
CA CYS A 298 7.11 10.93 -8.02
C CYS A 298 8.21 11.59 -8.87
N SER A 299 9.24 12.17 -8.29
CA SER A 299 10.36 12.78 -9.02
C SER A 299 11.35 11.75 -9.61
N ARG A 300 11.13 10.46 -9.41
CA ARG A 300 12.03 9.37 -9.78
C ARG A 300 11.34 8.30 -10.60
N PRO A 301 12.00 7.65 -11.56
CA PRO A 301 11.42 6.51 -12.27
C PRO A 301 11.21 5.30 -11.35
N GLY A 302 10.00 4.72 -11.38
CA GLY A 302 9.61 3.54 -10.59
C GLY A 302 9.41 3.85 -9.10
N ALA A 303 9.01 2.84 -8.33
CA ALA A 303 8.74 2.95 -6.90
C ALA A 303 10.02 3.15 -6.08
N GLN A 304 10.52 4.37 -6.02
CA GLN A 304 11.74 4.73 -5.29
C GLN A 304 11.45 5.72 -4.15
N PRO A 305 10.94 5.24 -2.99
CA PRO A 305 10.66 6.10 -1.86
C PRO A 305 11.92 6.74 -1.28
N PRO A 306 11.81 7.93 -0.67
CA PRO A 306 12.94 8.64 -0.08
C PRO A 306 13.50 7.95 1.15
N TYR A 307 14.77 8.19 1.44
CA TYR A 307 15.35 7.99 2.76
C TYR A 307 14.95 9.15 3.70
N ALA A 308 14.95 8.90 5.01
CA ALA A 308 14.62 9.90 6.01
C ALA A 308 15.46 11.20 5.87
N THR A 309 16.74 11.06 5.53
CA THR A 309 17.68 12.17 5.33
C THR A 309 17.31 13.10 4.16
N GLU A 310 16.50 12.63 3.22
CA GLU A 310 16.06 13.42 2.05
C GLU A 310 14.80 14.24 2.35
N LEU A 311 14.14 14.00 3.49
CA LEU A 311 12.92 14.68 3.91
C LEU A 311 13.16 15.73 5.01
N VAL A 312 14.39 15.82 5.51
CA VAL A 312 14.82 16.89 6.41
C VAL A 312 14.95 18.15 5.54
N GLY A 313 14.05 19.11 5.71
CA GLY A 313 14.16 20.40 5.02
C GLY A 313 15.46 21.13 5.41
N PRO A 314 15.93 22.10 4.62
CA PRO A 314 16.98 22.99 5.07
C PRO A 314 16.49 23.68 6.34
N GLU A 315 17.33 23.67 7.39
CA GLU A 315 17.13 24.42 8.63
C GLU A 315 16.93 25.91 8.38
#